data_6c9f6f36577c4ce1c4541543ba1a5096
#
_entry.id   6c9f6f36577c4ce1c4541543ba1a5096
#
_cell.length_a   1.000
_cell.length_b   1.000
_cell.length_c   1.000
_cell.angle_alpha   90.00
_cell.angle_beta   90.00
_cell.angle_gamma   90.00
#
_symmetry.space_group_name_H-M   'P 1'
#
loop_
_entity.id
_entity.type
_entity.pdbx_description
1 polymer ?
#
loop_
_entity_poly.entity_id
_entity_poly.type
_entity_poly.pdbx_seq_one_letter_code
_entity_poly.pdbx_strand_id
1 'polypeptide(L)'
;MTHGVIRLAVGRWARRALVRWDREHAGAEHLLIGETPFVGHRLVELARPGDDAAEALLAADGTRFVVPVPSREVRRHLEAERARRAGRPLHDREAEDAPPEVLRDLWRQLVSVAHALGLVDAPPDPAAEVPYDPDLYRHVYARVLARRRAWTVPLDTLLPTAAFSVYDLRVPTRDLVPTDDEAARFVEMVEATYGDPETLRREIERWWVVP
;
A
#
# COMPACT_ATOMS: atom_id res chain seq x y z
N MET A 1 -3.31 -8.23 12.90
CA MET A 1 -2.73 -8.30 11.52
C MET A 1 -3.69 -9.04 10.61
N THR A 2 -3.92 -8.56 9.38
CA THR A 2 -4.79 -9.26 8.42
C THR A 2 -4.16 -10.60 8.03
N HIS A 3 -4.96 -11.67 8.01
CA HIS A 3 -4.50 -13.00 7.61
C HIS A 3 -3.90 -12.99 6.20
N GLY A 4 -2.81 -13.73 5.97
CA GLY A 4 -2.08 -13.70 4.70
C GLY A 4 -2.90 -14.05 3.47
N VAL A 5 -3.80 -15.05 3.59
CA VAL A 5 -4.75 -15.42 2.52
C VAL A 5 -5.60 -14.22 2.11
N ILE A 6 -6.15 -13.49 3.09
CA ILE A 6 -7.00 -12.32 2.82
C ILE A 6 -6.20 -11.23 2.08
N ARG A 7 -4.92 -11.02 2.43
CA ARG A 7 -4.09 -10.03 1.73
C ARG A 7 -3.92 -10.35 0.26
N LEU A 8 -3.57 -11.60 -0.06
CA LEU A 8 -3.42 -12.06 -1.44
C LEU A 8 -4.75 -12.04 -2.19
N ALA A 9 -5.85 -12.46 -1.52
CA ALA A 9 -7.19 -12.44 -2.08
C ALA A 9 -7.61 -11.00 -2.47
N VAL A 10 -7.39 -10.02 -1.59
CA VAL A 10 -7.67 -8.61 -1.85
C VAL A 10 -6.83 -8.08 -3.02
N GLY A 11 -5.56 -8.41 -3.09
CA GLY A 11 -4.69 -8.00 -4.20
C GLY A 11 -5.14 -8.56 -5.55
N ARG A 12 -5.49 -9.84 -5.61
CA ARG A 12 -6.03 -10.48 -6.81
C ARG A 12 -7.41 -9.92 -7.19
N TRP A 13 -8.28 -9.69 -6.22
CA TRP A 13 -9.55 -9.03 -6.44
C TRP A 13 -9.36 -7.62 -7.00
N ALA A 14 -8.44 -6.83 -6.45
CA ALA A 14 -8.16 -5.47 -6.91
C ALA A 14 -7.76 -5.42 -8.39
N ARG A 15 -6.91 -6.35 -8.85
CA ARG A 15 -6.58 -6.47 -10.28
C ARG A 15 -7.82 -6.70 -11.13
N ARG A 16 -8.71 -7.59 -10.70
CA ARG A 16 -9.98 -7.84 -11.41
C ARG A 16 -10.93 -6.63 -11.34
N ALA A 17 -10.99 -5.95 -10.21
CA ALA A 17 -11.81 -4.76 -10.03
C ALA A 17 -11.37 -3.62 -10.96
N LEU A 18 -10.07 -3.45 -11.18
CA LEU A 18 -9.54 -2.49 -12.17
C LEU A 18 -10.05 -2.78 -13.59
N VAL A 19 -10.02 -4.04 -14.01
CA VAL A 19 -10.52 -4.44 -15.34
C VAL A 19 -12.01 -4.22 -15.49
N ARG A 20 -12.78 -4.46 -14.40
CA ARG A 20 -14.21 -4.18 -14.38
C ARG A 20 -14.47 -2.69 -14.50
N TRP A 21 -13.80 -1.89 -13.67
CA TRP A 21 -13.93 -0.43 -13.65
C TRP A 21 -13.61 0.18 -15.02
N ASP A 22 -12.51 -0.24 -15.65
CA ASP A 22 -12.10 0.24 -16.99
C ASP A 22 -13.18 -0.02 -18.05
N ARG A 23 -13.79 -1.21 -18.02
CA ARG A 23 -14.88 -1.54 -18.94
C ARG A 23 -16.17 -0.73 -18.71
N GLU A 24 -16.50 -0.48 -17.45
CA GLU A 24 -17.70 0.25 -17.07
C GLU A 24 -17.54 1.77 -17.27
N HIS A 25 -16.31 2.26 -17.31
CA HIS A 25 -15.97 3.68 -17.39
C HIS A 25 -15.08 3.98 -18.62
N ALA A 26 -15.34 3.35 -19.74
CA ALA A 26 -14.54 3.44 -20.98
C ALA A 26 -14.58 4.81 -21.65
N GLY A 27 -14.52 5.90 -20.91
CA GLY A 27 -14.50 7.28 -21.41
C GLY A 27 -13.39 8.09 -20.79
N ALA A 28 -12.85 9.05 -21.54
CA ALA A 28 -11.77 9.94 -21.08
C ALA A 28 -12.14 10.85 -19.90
N GLU A 29 -13.41 10.85 -19.49
CA GLU A 29 -13.94 11.70 -18.42
C GLU A 29 -13.82 11.08 -17.02
N HIS A 30 -13.36 9.82 -16.93
CA HIS A 30 -13.28 9.11 -15.67
C HIS A 30 -11.83 8.95 -15.21
N LEU A 31 -11.59 9.22 -13.94
CA LEU A 31 -10.31 9.03 -13.27
C LEU A 31 -10.50 8.17 -12.04
N LEU A 32 -9.76 7.06 -11.96
CA LEU A 32 -9.68 6.24 -10.74
C LEU A 32 -8.42 6.61 -9.98
N ILE A 33 -8.59 7.00 -8.71
CA ILE A 33 -7.49 7.24 -7.79
C ILE A 33 -7.60 6.23 -6.65
N GLY A 34 -6.54 5.46 -6.44
CA GLY A 34 -6.47 4.47 -5.36
C GLY A 34 -5.25 4.66 -4.48
N GLU A 35 -5.41 4.45 -3.18
CA GLU A 35 -4.30 4.38 -2.22
C GLU A 35 -3.90 2.92 -2.01
N THR A 36 -2.61 2.62 -2.13
CA THR A 36 -2.08 1.27 -2.04
C THR A 36 -0.98 1.19 -0.98
N PRO A 37 -1.27 0.74 0.25
CA PRO A 37 -0.28 0.62 1.31
C PRO A 37 0.59 -0.64 1.12
N PHE A 38 1.55 -0.62 0.20
CA PHE A 38 2.43 -1.76 -0.07
C PHE A 38 3.24 -2.20 1.15
N VAL A 39 3.73 -1.23 1.92
CA VAL A 39 4.31 -1.55 3.23
C VAL A 39 3.18 -2.00 4.15
N GLY A 40 3.26 -3.21 4.63
CA GLY A 40 2.14 -3.89 5.29
C GLY A 40 1.48 -4.95 4.40
N HIS A 41 2.06 -5.18 3.21
CA HIS A 41 1.73 -6.30 2.32
C HIS A 41 0.32 -6.24 1.74
N ARG A 42 -0.19 -5.04 1.44
CA ARG A 42 -1.53 -4.87 0.84
C ARG A 42 -1.40 -4.42 -0.60
N LEU A 43 -2.19 -5.03 -1.47
CA LEU A 43 -2.29 -4.68 -2.90
C LEU A 43 -0.95 -4.73 -3.67
N VAL A 44 -0.01 -5.53 -3.20
CA VAL A 44 1.32 -5.71 -3.82
C VAL A 44 1.20 -6.28 -5.23
N GLU A 45 0.15 -7.03 -5.49
CA GLU A 45 -0.20 -7.59 -6.80
C GLU A 45 -0.36 -6.52 -7.89
N LEU A 46 -0.62 -5.26 -7.51
CA LEU A 46 -0.63 -4.13 -8.45
C LEU A 46 0.78 -3.72 -8.88
N ALA A 47 1.77 -3.87 -8.01
CA ALA A 47 3.17 -3.59 -8.34
C ALA A 47 3.81 -4.70 -9.17
N ARG A 48 3.42 -5.95 -8.92
CA ARG A 48 3.99 -7.14 -9.59
C ARG A 48 3.39 -7.31 -10.99
N PRO A 49 4.20 -7.70 -11.99
CA PRO A 49 3.68 -8.20 -13.27
C PRO A 49 2.78 -9.41 -13.05
N GLY A 50 1.72 -9.53 -13.85
CA GLY A 50 0.80 -10.65 -13.79
C GLY A 50 0.42 -11.12 -15.20
N ASP A 51 -0.05 -12.36 -15.30
CA ASP A 51 -0.57 -12.93 -16.54
C ASP A 51 -2.10 -12.88 -16.54
N ASP A 52 -2.64 -11.65 -16.49
CA ASP A 52 -4.07 -11.40 -16.50
C ASP A 52 -4.42 -10.10 -17.26
N ALA A 53 -5.71 -9.88 -17.47
CA ALA A 53 -6.17 -8.69 -18.20
C ALA A 53 -5.83 -7.35 -17.53
N ALA A 54 -5.54 -7.34 -16.21
CA ALA A 54 -5.15 -6.13 -15.51
C ALA A 54 -3.73 -5.68 -15.87
N GLU A 55 -2.87 -6.59 -16.33
CA GLU A 55 -1.50 -6.23 -16.67
C GLU A 55 -1.43 -5.19 -17.79
N ALA A 56 -2.25 -5.34 -18.80
CA ALA A 56 -2.33 -4.37 -19.90
C ALA A 56 -2.71 -2.97 -19.40
N LEU A 57 -3.64 -2.88 -18.44
CA LEU A 57 -4.05 -1.61 -17.82
C LEU A 57 -2.96 -1.03 -16.93
N LEU A 58 -2.34 -1.87 -16.07
CA LEU A 58 -1.29 -1.45 -15.14
C LEU A 58 0.00 -1.01 -15.85
N ALA A 59 0.26 -1.54 -17.07
CA ALA A 59 1.39 -1.16 -17.90
C ALA A 59 1.06 0.00 -18.87
N ALA A 60 -0.20 0.35 -19.04
CA ALA A 60 -0.64 1.38 -20.01
C ALA A 60 -0.13 2.78 -19.65
N ASP A 61 -0.04 3.63 -20.68
CA ASP A 61 0.36 5.04 -20.55
C ASP A 61 -0.59 5.86 -19.64
N GLY A 62 -1.84 5.47 -19.51
CA GLY A 62 -2.83 6.10 -18.65
C GLY A 62 -2.65 5.78 -17.16
N THR A 63 -1.95 4.71 -16.82
CA THR A 63 -1.77 4.30 -15.42
C THR A 63 -0.48 4.87 -14.82
N ARG A 64 -0.58 5.43 -13.63
CA ARG A 64 0.52 6.07 -12.91
C ARG A 64 0.59 5.59 -11.46
N PHE A 65 1.79 5.28 -11.01
CA PHE A 65 2.08 5.02 -9.60
C PHE A 65 2.80 6.24 -9.03
N VAL A 66 2.18 6.91 -8.10
CA VAL A 66 2.75 8.10 -7.44
C VAL A 66 3.15 7.73 -6.04
N VAL A 67 4.40 7.95 -5.68
CA VAL A 67 4.95 7.67 -4.35
C VAL A 67 5.17 9.00 -3.64
N PRO A 68 4.32 9.38 -2.69
CA PRO A 68 4.58 10.55 -1.84
C PRO A 68 5.73 10.24 -0.89
N VAL A 69 6.76 11.09 -0.90
CA VAL A 69 7.95 10.94 -0.07
C VAL A 69 7.98 12.08 0.94
N PRO A 70 7.54 11.85 2.17
CA PRO A 70 7.56 12.89 3.20
C PRO A 70 9.00 13.23 3.59
N SER A 71 9.29 14.52 3.82
CA SER A 71 10.51 14.93 4.48
C SER A 71 10.54 14.43 5.93
N ARG A 72 11.71 14.47 6.58
CA ARG A 72 11.83 14.11 8.01
C ARG A 72 10.93 14.97 8.89
N GLU A 73 10.74 16.23 8.53
CA GLU A 73 9.87 17.15 9.27
C GLU A 73 8.39 16.77 9.09
N VAL A 74 7.94 16.56 7.86
CA VAL A 74 6.57 16.11 7.58
C VAL A 74 6.29 14.78 8.25
N ARG A 75 7.24 13.84 8.22
CA ARG A 75 7.07 12.53 8.89
C ARG A 75 6.89 12.68 10.40
N ARG A 76 7.69 13.50 11.07
CA ARG A 76 7.54 13.78 12.50
C ARG A 76 6.21 14.44 12.82
N HIS A 77 5.77 15.37 11.98
CA HIS A 77 4.46 16.00 12.12
C HIS A 77 3.32 14.97 12.01
N LEU A 78 3.36 14.08 11.02
CA LEU A 78 2.35 13.04 10.85
C LEU A 78 2.27 12.10 12.07
N GLU A 79 3.39 11.73 12.66
CA GLU A 79 3.42 10.91 13.87
C GLU A 79 2.82 11.66 15.07
N ALA A 80 3.16 12.94 15.24
CA ALA A 80 2.62 13.78 16.30
C ALA A 80 1.10 14.01 16.14
N GLU A 81 0.62 14.24 14.90
CA GLU A 81 -0.81 14.40 14.62
C GLU A 81 -1.59 13.11 14.89
N ARG A 82 -1.06 11.94 14.55
CA ARG A 82 -1.69 10.66 14.86
C ARG A 82 -1.79 10.43 16.38
N ALA A 83 -0.73 10.75 17.12
CA ALA A 83 -0.77 10.69 18.59
C ALA A 83 -1.83 11.64 19.18
N ARG A 84 -1.94 12.85 18.63
CA ARG A 84 -2.93 13.83 19.07
C ARG A 84 -4.37 13.37 18.75
N ARG A 85 -4.61 12.85 17.56
CA ARG A 85 -5.94 12.41 17.09
C ARG A 85 -6.42 11.16 17.82
N ALA A 86 -5.52 10.28 18.24
CA ALA A 86 -5.88 9.14 19.10
C ALA A 86 -6.60 9.57 20.39
N GLY A 87 -6.24 10.75 20.95
CA GLY A 87 -6.90 11.30 22.14
C GLY A 87 -8.03 12.30 21.85
N ARG A 88 -8.06 12.88 20.64
CA ARG A 88 -9.05 13.89 20.22
C ARG A 88 -9.34 13.75 18.71
N PRO A 89 -10.06 12.72 18.31
CA PRO A 89 -10.38 12.52 16.90
C PRO A 89 -11.34 13.62 16.40
N LEU A 90 -11.19 13.99 15.12
CA LEU A 90 -12.14 14.86 14.43
C LEU A 90 -13.35 14.05 13.91
N HIS A 91 -13.14 12.75 13.67
CA HIS A 91 -14.15 11.80 13.25
C HIS A 91 -13.92 10.48 13.99
N ASP A 92 -14.99 9.75 14.35
CA ASP A 92 -14.90 8.51 15.15
C ASP A 92 -13.93 7.47 14.59
N ARG A 93 -13.87 7.34 13.27
CA ARG A 93 -12.95 6.42 12.59
C ARG A 93 -11.47 6.75 12.77
N GLU A 94 -11.12 7.98 13.09
CA GLU A 94 -9.73 8.35 13.36
C GLU A 94 -9.19 7.69 14.64
N ALA A 95 -10.08 7.29 15.56
CA ALA A 95 -9.69 6.52 16.73
C ALA A 95 -9.20 5.10 16.38
N GLU A 96 -9.57 4.59 15.20
CA GLU A 96 -9.15 3.29 14.68
C GLU A 96 -7.86 3.41 13.82
N ASP A 97 -7.39 4.61 13.54
CA ASP A 97 -6.17 4.84 12.77
C ASP A 97 -4.95 4.25 13.49
N ALA A 98 -4.02 3.73 12.69
CA ALA A 98 -2.80 3.14 13.20
C ALA A 98 -2.00 4.16 14.04
N PRO A 99 -1.66 3.84 15.30
CA PRO A 99 -0.90 4.72 16.17
C PRO A 99 0.54 4.92 15.66
N PRO A 100 1.28 5.92 16.17
CA PRO A 100 2.64 6.24 15.71
C PRO A 100 3.61 5.06 15.74
N GLU A 101 3.45 4.15 16.70
CA GLU A 101 4.28 2.94 16.86
C GLU A 101 4.18 2.04 15.62
N VAL A 102 2.99 1.88 15.07
CA VAL A 102 2.78 1.11 13.83
C VAL A 102 3.50 1.75 12.64
N LEU A 103 3.52 3.09 12.55
CA LEU A 103 4.28 3.78 11.51
C LEU A 103 5.79 3.52 11.63
N ARG A 104 6.31 3.50 12.87
CA ARG A 104 7.73 3.19 13.13
C ARG A 104 8.05 1.73 12.83
N ASP A 105 7.17 0.81 13.17
CA ASP A 105 7.32 -0.61 12.84
C ASP A 105 7.28 -0.86 11.34
N LEU A 106 6.38 -0.21 10.61
CA LEU A 106 6.34 -0.27 9.15
C LEU A 106 7.63 0.30 8.54
N TRP A 107 8.18 1.37 9.10
CA TRP A 107 9.46 1.90 8.67
C TRP A 107 10.61 0.91 8.91
N ARG A 108 10.66 0.30 10.09
CA ARG A 108 11.65 -0.75 10.39
C ARG A 108 11.56 -1.93 9.42
N GLN A 109 10.33 -2.36 9.09
CA GLN A 109 10.11 -3.41 8.07
C GLN A 109 10.63 -2.97 6.70
N LEU A 110 10.43 -1.71 6.31
CA LEU A 110 10.94 -1.19 5.04
C LEU A 110 12.47 -1.18 5.00
N VAL A 111 13.13 -0.83 6.11
CA VAL A 111 14.61 -0.91 6.23
C VAL A 111 15.09 -2.36 6.14
N SER A 112 14.35 -3.32 6.68
CA SER A 112 14.65 -4.74 6.49
C SER A 112 14.55 -5.16 5.02
N VAL A 113 13.55 -4.65 4.31
CA VAL A 113 13.43 -4.83 2.85
C VAL A 113 14.59 -4.18 2.11
N ALA A 114 14.99 -2.97 2.51
CA ALA A 114 16.14 -2.28 1.93
C ALA A 114 17.43 -3.09 2.07
N HIS A 115 17.66 -3.70 3.23
CA HIS A 115 18.78 -4.63 3.43
C HIS A 115 18.69 -5.85 2.50
N ALA A 116 17.53 -6.48 2.41
CA ALA A 116 17.31 -7.61 1.52
C ALA A 116 17.47 -7.26 0.02
N LEU A 117 17.28 -5.99 -0.35
CA LEU A 117 17.53 -5.44 -1.69
C LEU A 117 18.99 -4.97 -1.91
N GLY A 118 19.85 -5.06 -0.89
CA GLY A 118 21.23 -4.59 -0.96
C GLY A 118 21.37 -3.06 -1.01
N LEU A 119 20.39 -2.33 -0.48
CA LEU A 119 20.41 -0.85 -0.42
C LEU A 119 21.05 -0.33 0.87
N VAL A 120 21.18 -1.17 1.88
CA VAL A 120 21.89 -0.92 3.14
C VAL A 120 22.67 -2.16 3.55
N ASP A 121 23.80 -1.96 4.24
CA ASP A 121 24.74 -3.04 4.56
C ASP A 121 24.27 -3.98 5.67
N ALA A 122 23.42 -3.49 6.59
CA ALA A 122 22.96 -4.26 7.72
C ALA A 122 21.44 -4.11 7.95
N PRO A 123 20.78 -5.16 8.50
CA PRO A 123 19.39 -5.04 8.92
C PRO A 123 19.25 -4.07 10.09
N PRO A 124 18.06 -3.51 10.33
CA PRO A 124 17.84 -2.63 11.48
C PRO A 124 17.99 -3.40 12.78
N ASP A 125 18.69 -2.81 13.75
CA ASP A 125 18.78 -3.35 15.11
C ASP A 125 17.37 -3.34 15.74
N PRO A 126 16.86 -4.49 16.22
CA PRO A 126 15.55 -4.56 16.85
C PRO A 126 15.41 -3.68 18.10
N ALA A 127 16.52 -3.43 18.81
CA ALA A 127 16.55 -2.65 20.04
C ALA A 127 16.77 -1.15 19.83
N ALA A 128 17.20 -0.74 18.62
CA ALA A 128 17.49 0.65 18.31
C ALA A 128 16.32 1.35 17.60
N GLU A 129 16.21 2.66 17.84
CA GLU A 129 15.39 3.50 17.00
C GLU A 129 16.02 3.62 15.59
N VAL A 130 15.19 3.45 14.56
CA VAL A 130 15.62 3.58 13.17
C VAL A 130 15.12 4.93 12.63
N PRO A 131 16.01 5.93 12.51
CA PRO A 131 15.63 7.24 11.99
C PRO A 131 15.05 7.13 10.57
N TYR A 132 13.96 7.84 10.30
CA TYR A 132 13.38 7.88 8.96
C TYR A 132 14.33 8.56 7.96
N ASP A 133 14.53 7.90 6.83
CA ASP A 133 15.33 8.39 5.71
C ASP A 133 14.48 8.44 4.43
N PRO A 134 14.14 9.64 3.91
CA PRO A 134 13.34 9.82 2.71
C PRO A 134 14.04 9.27 1.44
N ASP A 135 15.35 9.28 1.37
CA ASP A 135 16.08 8.76 0.21
C ASP A 135 16.03 7.23 0.18
N LEU A 136 16.23 6.59 1.33
CA LEU A 136 16.07 5.14 1.42
C LEU A 136 14.63 4.71 1.10
N TYR A 137 13.64 5.44 1.63
CA TYR A 137 12.23 5.22 1.31
C TYR A 137 11.99 5.26 -0.20
N ARG A 138 12.47 6.30 -0.86
CA ARG A 138 12.37 6.48 -2.32
C ARG A 138 13.03 5.34 -3.09
N HIS A 139 14.23 4.91 -2.68
CA HIS A 139 14.96 3.85 -3.37
C HIS A 139 14.27 2.48 -3.25
N VAL A 140 13.72 2.16 -2.09
CA VAL A 140 12.96 0.91 -1.93
C VAL A 140 11.74 0.88 -2.85
N TYR A 141 10.95 1.97 -2.87
CA TYR A 141 9.78 2.05 -3.76
C TYR A 141 10.15 2.04 -5.24
N ALA A 142 11.26 2.67 -5.62
CA ALA A 142 11.76 2.59 -6.99
C ALA A 142 12.09 1.14 -7.40
N ARG A 143 12.60 0.32 -6.49
CA ARG A 143 12.84 -1.11 -6.75
C ARG A 143 11.54 -1.90 -6.82
N VAL A 144 10.64 -1.70 -5.88
CA VAL A 144 9.34 -2.41 -5.85
C VAL A 144 8.48 -2.08 -7.07
N LEU A 145 8.55 -0.83 -7.57
CA LEU A 145 7.79 -0.35 -8.70
C LEU A 145 8.59 -0.33 -10.03
N ALA A 146 9.71 -1.05 -10.10
CA ALA A 146 10.59 -1.04 -11.28
C ALA A 146 9.91 -1.47 -12.59
N ARG A 147 8.82 -2.23 -12.50
CA ARG A 147 7.99 -2.67 -13.65
C ARG A 147 6.77 -1.80 -13.90
N ARG A 148 6.65 -0.67 -13.20
CA ARG A 148 5.51 0.25 -13.28
C ARG A 148 5.97 1.64 -13.68
N ARG A 149 5.07 2.43 -14.26
CA ARG A 149 5.30 3.85 -14.49
C ARG A 149 5.14 4.60 -13.17
N ALA A 150 6.22 4.71 -12.44
CA ALA A 150 6.25 5.29 -11.11
C ALA A 150 7.11 6.54 -11.07
N TRP A 151 6.71 7.49 -10.25
CA TRP A 151 7.51 8.64 -9.86
C TRP A 151 7.25 9.04 -8.42
N THR A 152 8.19 9.75 -7.86
CA THR A 152 8.12 10.24 -6.49
C THR A 152 7.70 11.70 -6.46
N VAL A 153 6.88 12.05 -5.46
CA VAL A 153 6.51 13.43 -5.16
C VAL A 153 7.04 13.77 -3.77
N PRO A 154 8.01 14.69 -3.65
CA PRO A 154 8.49 15.12 -2.35
C PRO A 154 7.39 15.87 -1.61
N LEU A 155 7.18 15.52 -0.35
CA LEU A 155 6.28 16.23 0.57
C LEU A 155 7.16 16.91 1.62
N ASP A 156 7.48 18.16 1.39
CA ASP A 156 8.34 19.00 2.22
C ASP A 156 7.60 20.16 2.90
N THR A 157 6.34 20.34 2.56
CA THR A 157 5.49 21.41 3.06
C THR A 157 4.26 20.85 3.78
N LEU A 158 3.97 21.38 4.95
CA LEU A 158 2.76 21.09 5.70
C LEU A 158 1.62 21.94 5.15
N LEU A 159 0.60 21.26 4.63
CA LEU A 159 -0.62 21.94 4.18
C LEU A 159 -1.65 22.02 5.32
N PRO A 160 -2.36 23.15 5.46
CA PRO A 160 -3.43 23.26 6.45
C PRO A 160 -4.58 22.30 6.12
N THR A 161 -5.04 21.54 7.10
CA THR A 161 -6.11 20.54 6.94
C THR A 161 -7.52 21.13 7.11
N ALA A 162 -7.67 22.44 7.28
CA ALA A 162 -8.95 23.13 7.50
C ALA A 162 -9.83 22.51 8.60
N ALA A 163 -9.23 21.77 9.54
CA ALA A 163 -9.88 21.14 10.69
C ALA A 163 -11.03 20.15 10.34
N PHE A 164 -10.98 19.50 9.18
CA PHE A 164 -11.89 18.41 8.85
C PHE A 164 -11.11 17.07 8.72
N SER A 165 -11.84 15.98 8.85
CA SER A 165 -11.29 14.62 8.67
C SER A 165 -11.41 14.17 7.21
N VAL A 166 -10.47 13.35 6.77
CA VAL A 166 -10.60 12.66 5.47
C VAL A 166 -11.82 11.73 5.42
N TYR A 167 -12.29 11.27 6.57
CA TYR A 167 -13.49 10.43 6.69
C TYR A 167 -14.80 11.21 6.48
N ASP A 168 -14.76 12.54 6.47
CA ASP A 168 -15.90 13.39 6.10
C ASP A 168 -16.11 13.41 4.57
N LEU A 169 -15.13 12.95 3.80
CA LEU A 169 -15.23 12.89 2.34
C LEU A 169 -16.16 11.73 1.93
N ARG A 170 -17.18 12.07 1.16
CA ARG A 170 -18.10 11.09 0.59
C ARG A 170 -17.52 10.55 -0.71
N VAL A 171 -17.06 9.30 -0.67
CA VAL A 171 -16.54 8.59 -1.85
C VAL A 171 -17.49 7.45 -2.20
N PRO A 172 -17.91 7.30 -3.48
CA PRO A 172 -18.65 6.12 -3.90
C PRO A 172 -17.77 4.88 -3.70
N THR A 173 -18.22 3.96 -2.84
CA THR A 173 -17.39 2.78 -2.47
C THR A 173 -17.84 1.49 -3.13
N ARG A 174 -19.00 1.46 -3.81
CA ARG A 174 -19.57 0.24 -4.40
C ARG A 174 -18.60 -0.50 -5.35
N ASP A 175 -17.76 0.25 -6.07
CA ASP A 175 -16.81 -0.30 -7.05
C ASP A 175 -15.48 -0.71 -6.41
N LEU A 176 -15.30 -0.37 -5.13
CA LEU A 176 -14.07 -0.55 -4.36
C LEU A 176 -14.21 -1.62 -3.26
N VAL A 177 -15.37 -2.25 -3.16
CA VAL A 177 -15.65 -3.27 -2.15
C VAL A 177 -16.10 -4.55 -2.86
N PRO A 178 -15.48 -5.72 -2.57
CA PRO A 178 -15.97 -6.98 -3.11
C PRO A 178 -17.34 -7.32 -2.51
N THR A 179 -18.17 -8.01 -3.28
CA THR A 179 -19.34 -8.72 -2.70
C THR A 179 -18.86 -9.90 -1.86
N ASP A 180 -19.72 -10.42 -0.97
CA ASP A 180 -19.37 -11.57 -0.14
C ASP A 180 -18.99 -12.79 -1.00
N ASP A 181 -19.70 -13.04 -2.10
CA ASP A 181 -19.39 -14.11 -3.04
C ASP A 181 -18.04 -13.90 -3.76
N GLU A 182 -17.73 -12.66 -4.12
CA GLU A 182 -16.41 -12.35 -4.68
C GLU A 182 -15.30 -12.58 -3.65
N ALA A 183 -15.49 -12.11 -2.42
CA ALA A 183 -14.53 -12.29 -1.34
C ALA A 183 -14.27 -13.78 -1.06
N ALA A 184 -15.33 -14.59 -0.90
CA ALA A 184 -15.23 -16.02 -0.69
C ALA A 184 -14.45 -16.70 -1.83
N ARG A 185 -14.83 -16.43 -3.09
CA ARG A 185 -14.17 -17.01 -4.26
C ARG A 185 -12.68 -16.67 -4.35
N PHE A 186 -12.28 -15.45 -4.04
CA PHE A 186 -10.86 -15.07 -4.08
C PHE A 186 -10.07 -15.68 -2.92
N VAL A 187 -10.68 -15.88 -1.75
CA VAL A 187 -10.08 -16.63 -0.64
C VAL A 187 -9.85 -18.09 -1.05
N GLU A 188 -10.88 -18.78 -1.56
CA GLU A 188 -10.77 -20.16 -2.05
C GLU A 188 -9.69 -20.30 -3.14
N MET A 189 -9.61 -19.35 -4.07
CA MET A 189 -8.61 -19.34 -5.13
C MET A 189 -7.18 -19.25 -4.56
N VAL A 190 -6.97 -18.42 -3.54
CA VAL A 190 -5.66 -18.30 -2.87
C VAL A 190 -5.33 -19.60 -2.13
N GLU A 191 -6.26 -20.16 -1.37
CA GLU A 191 -6.07 -21.41 -0.64
C GLU A 191 -5.77 -22.59 -1.58
N ALA A 192 -6.47 -22.66 -2.70
CA ALA A 192 -6.19 -23.68 -3.74
C ALA A 192 -4.82 -23.50 -4.41
N THR A 193 -4.36 -22.25 -4.57
CA THR A 193 -3.04 -21.97 -5.18
C THR A 193 -1.90 -22.34 -4.24
N TYR A 194 -2.07 -22.06 -2.95
CA TYR A 194 -1.06 -22.24 -1.90
C TYR A 194 -1.51 -23.32 -0.91
N GLY A 195 -1.64 -24.55 -1.40
CA GLY A 195 -2.00 -25.70 -0.57
C GLY A 195 -0.99 -26.04 0.54
N ASP A 196 0.22 -25.47 0.47
CA ASP A 196 1.26 -25.56 1.48
C ASP A 196 1.40 -24.23 2.25
N PRO A 197 1.19 -24.23 3.60
CA PRO A 197 1.29 -23.03 4.43
C PRO A 197 2.66 -22.34 4.37
N GLU A 198 3.73 -23.08 4.17
CA GLU A 198 5.09 -22.53 4.10
C GLU A 198 5.30 -21.72 2.79
N THR A 199 4.78 -22.24 1.68
CA THR A 199 4.79 -21.52 0.39
C THR A 199 3.95 -20.26 0.47
N LEU A 200 2.79 -20.30 1.09
CA LEU A 200 1.95 -19.15 1.34
C LEU A 200 2.69 -18.09 2.20
N ARG A 201 3.31 -18.53 3.29
CA ARG A 201 4.08 -17.64 4.18
C ARG A 201 5.20 -16.94 3.44
N ARG A 202 5.97 -17.70 2.65
CA ARG A 202 7.09 -17.18 1.84
C ARG A 202 6.63 -16.14 0.82
N GLU A 203 5.50 -16.38 0.16
CA GLU A 203 4.90 -15.44 -0.78
C GLU A 203 4.53 -14.10 -0.11
N ILE A 204 3.97 -14.17 1.10
CA ILE A 204 3.58 -12.99 1.87
C ILE A 204 4.80 -12.24 2.38
N GLU A 205 5.79 -12.93 2.94
CA GLU A 205 6.99 -12.34 3.53
C GLU A 205 7.89 -11.70 2.47
N ARG A 206 7.93 -12.24 1.26
CA ARG A 206 8.74 -11.75 0.14
C ARG A 206 7.96 -10.85 -0.83
N TRP A 207 7.00 -10.12 -0.32
CA TRP A 207 6.13 -9.25 -1.10
C TRP A 207 6.86 -8.25 -2.01
N TRP A 208 8.06 -7.84 -1.61
CA TRP A 208 8.91 -6.85 -2.29
C TRP A 208 9.69 -7.43 -3.47
N VAL A 209 9.70 -8.74 -3.65
CA VAL A 209 10.33 -9.38 -4.81
C VAL A 209 9.43 -9.19 -6.03
N VAL A 210 9.91 -8.37 -6.95
CA VAL A 210 9.27 -8.15 -8.26
C VAL A 210 10.10 -8.89 -9.28
N PRO A 211 9.54 -9.93 -9.93
CA PRO A 211 10.23 -10.75 -10.94
C PRO A 211 10.57 -9.98 -12.21
#